data_11cc7969097d5f1d206d2d9e6f775d67
#
_entry.id   11cc7969097d5f1d206d2d9e6f775d67
#
_cell.length_a   1.000
_cell.length_b   1.000
_cell.length_c   1.000
_cell.angle_alpha   90.00
_cell.angle_beta   90.00
_cell.angle_gamma   90.00
#
_symmetry.space_group_name_H-M   'P 1'
#
loop_
_entity.id
_entity.type
_entity.pdbx_description
1 polymer ?
#
loop_
_entity_poly.entity_id
_entity_poly.type
_entity_poly.pdbx_seq_one_letter_code
_entity_poly.pdbx_strand_id
1 'polypeptide(L)'
;MERVEIVPGIDRSEAEALAYFAMGVASEGSINGRNVAYQLSFAGTISNTGKMSPIGSSGFSIGTLQTDLGKHPTVAGDLTAAYRVWSAQQHTPQPISAQDDAGWAELERMLARDGHAIRREQGQGLAAATFEGINAFLASDRGIDFIHDRDMAQVDRLLRADTAHARSALHSIGNTSVYLDASDDDRIRLAAVFLKLENQSGSGIYPRLIRRINEGELDSLAAIKATIDARRDYVSTGAKHTLAGVEAYLAVRRLPPESPMTEAGLKVLRSPLVRPTSLTGEGDPSSPNVAEYHAVKTMFVQPDATVPFLQAMATGSGFTYGRSAPRQTGFFVSGGDFVYWDGDGRGHASIGTAWRQVARDEIRRVDLGSGRVDLMQRTAHGEEALLRIDRRIQPLRPAPEAMIDTSLRARVRELHSALGTSDSHPDIDRITASLMQANSALGMRHVQHIAANNGRLLAWDGDPMDPATRWSSISLDDARKTPVETSLQALPSHETRDPDIQAPGQRNLHQLS
;
A
#
# COMPACT_ATOMS: atom_id res chain seq x y z
N MET A 1 19.46 25.86 -6.63
CA MET A 1 20.28 24.68 -6.30
C MET A 1 20.06 23.65 -7.40
N GLU A 2 21.12 23.25 -8.07
CA GLU A 2 21.08 22.17 -9.05
C GLU A 2 20.68 20.86 -8.31
N ARG A 3 19.68 20.17 -8.80
CA ARG A 3 19.24 18.89 -8.19
C ARG A 3 20.30 17.85 -8.53
N VAL A 4 20.87 17.23 -7.51
CA VAL A 4 21.82 16.13 -7.70
C VAL A 4 21.01 14.87 -7.97
N GLU A 5 21.02 14.42 -9.24
CA GLU A 5 20.39 13.15 -9.64
C GLU A 5 21.19 11.96 -9.09
N ILE A 6 20.50 10.96 -8.56
CA ILE A 6 21.09 9.67 -8.18
C ILE A 6 21.19 8.77 -9.42
N VAL A 7 20.15 8.77 -10.23
CA VAL A 7 20.10 8.14 -11.56
C VAL A 7 19.37 9.09 -12.51
N PRO A 8 19.57 8.96 -13.83
CA PRO A 8 18.95 9.88 -14.79
C PRO A 8 17.45 10.06 -14.56
N GLY A 9 17.01 11.28 -14.30
CA GLY A 9 15.61 11.65 -14.09
C GLY A 9 15.08 11.46 -12.68
N ILE A 10 15.89 10.97 -11.72
CA ILE A 10 15.47 10.79 -10.31
C ILE A 10 16.50 11.44 -9.39
N ASP A 11 16.08 12.48 -8.68
CA ASP A 11 16.90 13.12 -7.64
C ASP A 11 16.86 12.32 -6.31
N ARG A 12 17.70 12.74 -5.35
CA ARG A 12 17.80 12.06 -4.06
C ARG A 12 16.48 12.06 -3.29
N SER A 13 15.79 13.19 -3.25
CA SER A 13 14.51 13.32 -2.52
C SER A 13 13.45 12.41 -3.11
N GLU A 14 13.39 12.30 -4.43
CA GLU A 14 12.47 11.40 -5.13
C GLU A 14 12.82 9.94 -4.88
N ALA A 15 14.10 9.57 -4.91
CA ALA A 15 14.54 8.21 -4.59
C ALA A 15 14.22 7.84 -3.14
N GLU A 16 14.40 8.76 -2.18
CA GLU A 16 14.01 8.58 -0.79
C GLU A 16 12.49 8.40 -0.63
N ALA A 17 11.68 9.19 -1.35
CA ALA A 17 10.22 9.05 -1.34
C ALA A 17 9.77 7.71 -1.92
N LEU A 18 10.36 7.24 -3.01
CA LEU A 18 10.09 5.94 -3.59
C LEU A 18 10.47 4.80 -2.65
N ALA A 19 11.66 4.86 -2.04
CA ALA A 19 12.12 3.85 -1.09
C ALA A 19 11.23 3.81 0.17
N TYR A 20 10.86 4.96 0.72
CA TYR A 20 10.11 5.02 1.97
C TYR A 20 8.61 4.79 1.76
N PHE A 21 7.96 5.54 0.84
CA PHE A 21 6.52 5.48 0.67
C PHE A 21 6.09 4.35 -0.28
N ALA A 22 6.61 4.32 -1.51
CA ALA A 22 6.13 3.37 -2.51
C ALA A 22 6.59 1.93 -2.22
N MET A 23 7.83 1.74 -1.78
CA MET A 23 8.34 0.43 -1.42
C MET A 23 8.10 0.11 0.06
N GLY A 24 8.44 1.03 0.96
CA GLY A 24 8.33 0.83 2.40
C GLY A 24 6.88 0.76 2.87
N VAL A 25 6.18 1.90 2.90
CA VAL A 25 4.81 1.96 3.45
C VAL A 25 3.84 1.09 2.68
N ALA A 26 3.84 1.15 1.34
CA ALA A 26 2.86 0.44 0.52
C ALA A 26 3.09 -1.07 0.44
N SER A 27 4.32 -1.54 0.62
CA SER A 27 4.65 -2.96 0.45
C SER A 27 5.10 -3.63 1.74
N GLU A 28 6.12 -3.10 2.42
CA GLU A 28 6.70 -3.76 3.59
C GLU A 28 5.99 -3.37 4.89
N GLY A 29 5.72 -2.08 5.07
CA GLY A 29 5.18 -1.50 6.30
C GLY A 29 3.66 -1.59 6.44
N SER A 30 2.96 -2.27 5.52
CA SER A 30 1.51 -2.43 5.57
C SER A 30 1.07 -3.87 5.34
N ILE A 31 0.05 -4.29 6.08
CA ILE A 31 -0.59 -5.61 5.93
C ILE A 31 -2.10 -5.40 5.93
N ASN A 32 -2.77 -5.76 4.84
CA ASN A 32 -4.24 -5.65 4.70
C ASN A 32 -4.77 -4.24 5.03
N GLY A 33 -4.08 -3.20 4.54
CA GLY A 33 -4.47 -1.81 4.76
C GLY A 33 -4.14 -1.25 6.15
N ARG A 34 -3.29 -1.95 6.93
CA ARG A 34 -2.84 -1.53 8.26
C ARG A 34 -1.38 -1.16 8.22
N ASN A 35 -1.02 -0.08 8.90
CA ASN A 35 0.37 0.26 9.13
C ASN A 35 0.95 -0.64 10.23
N VAL A 36 1.99 -1.41 9.90
CA VAL A 36 2.69 -2.30 10.83
C VAL A 36 4.10 -1.82 11.19
N ALA A 37 4.48 -0.62 10.76
CA ALA A 37 5.82 -0.09 10.95
C ALA A 37 6.22 0.06 12.43
N TYR A 38 5.26 0.40 13.30
CA TYR A 38 5.51 0.68 14.71
C TYR A 38 5.11 -0.49 15.63
N GLN A 39 5.34 -1.70 15.15
CA GLN A 39 5.16 -2.91 15.95
C GLN A 39 6.18 -3.97 15.55
N LEU A 40 6.43 -4.90 16.45
CA LEU A 40 7.24 -6.07 16.18
C LEU A 40 6.46 -7.01 15.26
N SER A 41 6.99 -7.24 14.08
CA SER A 41 6.42 -8.14 13.08
C SER A 41 7.18 -9.47 13.07
N PHE A 42 6.55 -10.53 12.59
CA PHE A 42 7.17 -11.83 12.43
C PHE A 42 6.83 -12.42 11.07
N ALA A 43 7.85 -12.81 10.32
CA ALA A 43 7.70 -13.46 9.03
C ALA A 43 7.34 -14.94 9.21
N GLY A 44 6.06 -15.22 9.49
CA GLY A 44 5.56 -16.55 9.76
C GLY A 44 4.24 -16.55 10.51
N THR A 45 3.97 -17.62 11.24
CA THR A 45 2.79 -17.71 12.10
C THR A 45 3.22 -17.88 13.57
N ILE A 46 2.45 -17.24 14.46
CA ILE A 46 2.56 -17.47 15.92
C ILE A 46 1.24 -18.10 16.33
N SER A 47 1.32 -19.30 16.90
CA SER A 47 0.13 -20.02 17.40
C SER A 47 -0.43 -19.32 18.65
N ASN A 48 -1.65 -19.69 19.03
CA ASN A 48 -2.26 -19.26 20.29
C ASN A 48 -1.48 -19.70 21.55
N THR A 49 -0.59 -20.69 21.42
CA THR A 49 0.34 -21.10 22.49
C THR A 49 1.68 -20.37 22.45
N GLY A 50 1.83 -19.35 21.58
CA GLY A 50 3.07 -18.61 21.41
C GLY A 50 4.15 -19.32 20.58
N LYS A 51 3.87 -20.51 20.03
CA LYS A 51 4.84 -21.23 19.19
C LYS A 51 4.98 -20.56 17.83
N MET A 52 6.21 -20.28 17.44
CA MET A 52 6.59 -19.59 16.20
C MET A 52 6.93 -20.59 15.10
N SER A 53 6.39 -20.34 13.89
CA SER A 53 6.68 -21.10 12.68
C SER A 53 7.15 -20.13 11.59
N PRO A 54 8.47 -19.92 11.42
CA PRO A 54 9.02 -18.93 10.50
C PRO A 54 8.89 -19.36 9.03
N ILE A 55 8.71 -18.37 8.15
CA ILE A 55 8.82 -18.54 6.70
C ILE A 55 10.29 -18.30 6.29
N GLY A 56 10.89 -19.26 5.60
CA GLY A 56 12.29 -19.13 5.16
C GLY A 56 13.27 -18.94 6.32
N SER A 57 14.27 -18.09 6.15
CA SER A 57 15.27 -17.75 7.15
C SER A 57 14.94 -16.49 7.95
N SER A 58 13.78 -15.87 7.77
CA SER A 58 13.43 -14.62 8.44
C SER A 58 12.98 -14.85 9.88
N GLY A 59 13.31 -13.90 10.75
CA GLY A 59 12.93 -13.84 12.14
C GLY A 59 11.91 -12.73 12.43
N PHE A 60 12.14 -12.00 13.51
CA PHE A 60 11.41 -10.78 13.81
C PHE A 60 11.87 -9.62 12.91
N SER A 61 10.96 -8.71 12.63
CA SER A 61 11.22 -7.50 11.82
C SER A 61 10.57 -6.28 12.46
N ILE A 62 11.16 -5.11 12.23
CA ILE A 62 10.65 -3.80 12.66
C ILE A 62 10.77 -2.76 11.55
N GLY A 63 10.03 -1.67 11.69
CA GLY A 63 10.16 -0.50 10.81
C GLY A 63 9.31 -0.56 9.56
N THR A 64 9.28 0.55 8.86
CA THR A 64 8.56 0.70 7.59
C THR A 64 9.14 -0.20 6.50
N LEU A 65 10.44 -0.40 6.51
CA LEU A 65 11.17 -1.25 5.56
C LEU A 65 11.34 -2.70 6.03
N GLN A 66 10.74 -3.06 7.16
CA GLN A 66 10.77 -4.40 7.74
C GLN A 66 12.18 -4.97 7.89
N THR A 67 13.02 -4.21 8.62
CA THR A 67 14.38 -4.67 8.95
C THR A 67 14.33 -5.99 9.72
N ASP A 68 14.87 -7.06 9.13
CA ASP A 68 14.95 -8.41 9.72
C ASP A 68 16.03 -8.44 10.81
N LEU A 69 15.62 -8.59 12.06
CA LEU A 69 16.50 -8.58 13.21
C LEU A 69 17.44 -9.80 13.24
N GLY A 70 17.01 -10.92 12.66
CA GLY A 70 17.84 -12.12 12.53
C GLY A 70 19.00 -11.94 11.54
N LYS A 71 18.84 -11.08 10.55
CA LYS A 71 19.90 -10.70 9.60
C LYS A 71 20.74 -9.52 10.07
N HIS A 72 20.19 -8.73 10.99
CA HIS A 72 20.79 -7.52 11.53
C HIS A 72 20.83 -7.57 13.07
N PRO A 73 21.62 -8.48 13.69
CA PRO A 73 21.62 -8.69 15.14
C PRO A 73 22.01 -7.44 15.94
N THR A 74 22.81 -6.53 15.36
CA THR A 74 23.11 -5.24 15.98
C THR A 74 21.87 -4.37 16.17
N VAL A 75 20.89 -4.45 15.24
CA VAL A 75 19.61 -3.73 15.37
C VAL A 75 18.76 -4.34 16.49
N ALA A 76 18.84 -5.66 16.71
CA ALA A 76 18.17 -6.31 17.85
C ALA A 76 18.76 -5.82 19.19
N GLY A 77 20.09 -5.67 19.26
CA GLY A 77 20.76 -5.08 20.42
C GLY A 77 20.34 -3.62 20.66
N ASP A 78 20.35 -2.81 19.61
CA ASP A 78 19.92 -1.41 19.69
C ASP A 78 18.45 -1.30 20.14
N LEU A 79 17.56 -2.15 19.63
CA LEU A 79 16.15 -2.22 20.03
C LEU A 79 16.02 -2.58 21.51
N THR A 80 16.75 -3.60 21.95
CA THR A 80 16.74 -4.04 23.34
C THR A 80 17.23 -2.93 24.28
N ALA A 81 18.32 -2.26 23.93
CA ALA A 81 18.86 -1.15 24.70
C ALA A 81 17.88 0.04 24.77
N ALA A 82 17.28 0.43 23.65
CA ALA A 82 16.31 1.51 23.61
C ALA A 82 15.04 1.16 24.42
N TYR A 83 14.55 -0.06 24.31
CA TYR A 83 13.40 -0.55 25.07
C TYR A 83 13.71 -0.57 26.58
N ARG A 84 14.91 -1.04 26.99
CA ARG A 84 15.35 -1.04 28.38
C ARG A 84 15.32 0.37 28.98
N VAL A 85 15.87 1.36 28.28
CA VAL A 85 15.87 2.75 28.73
C VAL A 85 14.45 3.31 28.85
N TRP A 86 13.59 3.02 27.87
CA TRP A 86 12.20 3.49 27.87
C TRP A 86 11.40 2.84 29.00
N SER A 87 11.50 1.51 29.17
CA SER A 87 10.75 0.78 30.20
C SER A 87 11.10 1.21 31.62
N ALA A 88 12.37 1.57 31.88
CA ALA A 88 12.82 2.09 33.16
C ALA A 88 12.19 3.44 33.52
N GLN A 89 11.67 4.18 32.55
CA GLN A 89 11.05 5.50 32.73
C GLN A 89 9.52 5.43 32.85
N GLN A 90 8.91 4.26 32.64
CA GLN A 90 7.48 4.11 32.79
C GLN A 90 7.08 4.06 34.26
N HIS A 91 6.04 4.83 34.62
CA HIS A 91 5.51 4.86 35.99
C HIS A 91 4.73 3.56 36.33
N THR A 92 4.29 2.83 35.31
CA THR A 92 3.65 1.52 35.47
C THR A 92 4.69 0.44 35.25
N PRO A 93 4.91 -0.49 36.19
CA PRO A 93 5.89 -1.56 36.02
C PRO A 93 5.56 -2.34 34.74
N GLN A 94 6.42 -2.25 33.74
CA GLN A 94 6.36 -3.14 32.59
C GLN A 94 6.88 -4.51 33.01
N PRO A 95 6.38 -5.62 32.44
CA PRO A 95 6.76 -6.97 32.85
C PRO A 95 8.27 -7.24 32.83
N ILE A 96 9.03 -6.47 32.04
CA ILE A 96 10.48 -6.61 31.90
C ILE A 96 11.26 -5.62 32.80
N SER A 97 10.60 -4.66 33.44
CA SER A 97 11.30 -3.65 34.26
C SER A 97 12.08 -4.20 35.45
N ALA A 98 11.84 -5.46 35.80
CA ALA A 98 12.54 -6.17 36.86
C ALA A 98 13.56 -7.20 36.31
N GLN A 99 13.83 -7.22 35.00
CA GLN A 99 14.82 -8.14 34.43
C GLN A 99 16.24 -7.68 34.82
N ASP A 100 17.03 -8.63 35.29
CA ASP A 100 18.46 -8.47 35.45
C ASP A 100 19.18 -8.42 34.09
N ASP A 101 20.47 -8.18 34.08
CA ASP A 101 21.27 -8.11 32.85
C ASP A 101 21.20 -9.40 32.02
N ALA A 102 21.04 -10.57 32.68
CA ALA A 102 20.88 -11.86 32.00
C ALA A 102 19.54 -11.92 31.20
N GLY A 103 18.46 -11.40 31.77
CA GLY A 103 17.18 -11.34 31.10
C GLY A 103 17.19 -10.42 29.87
N TRP A 104 17.88 -9.29 29.94
CA TRP A 104 18.06 -8.39 28.80
C TRP A 104 18.93 -9.04 27.70
N ALA A 105 20.02 -9.72 28.06
CA ALA A 105 20.84 -10.44 27.10
C ALA A 105 20.07 -11.59 26.42
N GLU A 106 19.20 -12.27 27.15
CA GLU A 106 18.34 -13.31 26.59
C GLU A 106 17.28 -12.71 25.62
N LEU A 107 16.68 -11.57 25.95
CA LEU A 107 15.78 -10.87 25.06
C LEU A 107 16.46 -10.49 23.75
N GLU A 108 17.66 -9.89 23.82
CA GLU A 108 18.45 -9.56 22.64
C GLU A 108 18.72 -10.80 21.79
N ARG A 109 19.16 -11.91 22.42
CA ARG A 109 19.37 -13.19 21.75
C ARG A 109 18.11 -13.70 21.06
N MET A 110 16.96 -13.61 21.73
CA MET A 110 15.69 -14.06 21.18
C MET A 110 15.22 -13.20 19.99
N LEU A 111 15.42 -11.90 20.03
CA LEU A 111 15.09 -10.99 18.93
C LEU A 111 16.02 -11.18 17.72
N ALA A 112 17.30 -11.46 17.94
CA ALA A 112 18.32 -11.67 16.92
C ALA A 112 18.26 -13.05 16.24
N ARG A 113 17.31 -13.91 16.60
CA ARG A 113 17.17 -15.24 15.97
C ARG A 113 16.66 -15.13 14.53
N ASP A 114 17.34 -15.78 13.62
CA ASP A 114 16.82 -16.07 12.30
C ASP A 114 15.81 -17.24 12.32
N GLY A 115 15.14 -17.49 11.20
CA GLY A 115 14.17 -18.58 11.09
C GLY A 115 14.76 -19.98 11.30
N HIS A 116 16.06 -20.18 11.06
CA HIS A 116 16.74 -21.45 11.33
C HIS A 116 16.97 -21.65 12.83
N ALA A 117 17.40 -20.62 13.54
CA ALA A 117 17.56 -20.65 15.00
C ALA A 117 16.22 -20.89 15.70
N ILE A 118 15.16 -20.19 15.29
CA ILE A 118 13.81 -20.38 15.81
C ILE A 118 13.35 -21.84 15.65
N ARG A 119 13.56 -22.45 14.48
CA ARG A 119 13.21 -23.87 14.27
C ARG A 119 14.03 -24.81 15.11
N ARG A 120 15.36 -24.58 15.27
CA ARG A 120 16.21 -25.41 16.14
C ARG A 120 15.75 -25.36 17.60
N GLU A 121 15.23 -24.23 18.05
CA GLU A 121 14.66 -24.03 19.39
C GLU A 121 13.15 -24.37 19.45
N GLN A 122 12.67 -25.25 18.57
CA GLN A 122 11.30 -25.78 18.53
C GLN A 122 10.20 -24.72 18.44
N GLY A 123 10.53 -23.53 17.93
CA GLY A 123 9.60 -22.43 17.78
C GLY A 123 9.32 -21.67 19.07
N GLN A 124 10.20 -21.73 20.06
CA GLN A 124 10.05 -20.94 21.29
C GLN A 124 9.86 -19.46 20.95
N GLY A 125 8.74 -18.86 21.39
CA GLY A 125 8.40 -17.45 21.18
C GLY A 125 8.81 -16.57 22.36
N LEU A 126 8.59 -15.26 22.19
CA LEU A 126 8.65 -14.31 23.30
C LEU A 126 7.44 -14.53 24.23
N ALA A 127 7.62 -14.28 25.52
CA ALA A 127 6.49 -14.20 26.43
C ALA A 127 5.51 -13.10 25.97
N ALA A 128 4.20 -13.33 26.09
CA ALA A 128 3.18 -12.38 25.61
C ALA A 128 3.39 -10.98 26.18
N ALA A 129 3.65 -10.87 27.48
CA ALA A 129 3.90 -9.57 28.12
C ALA A 129 5.15 -8.86 27.59
N THR A 130 6.20 -9.60 27.20
CA THR A 130 7.39 -9.04 26.56
C THR A 130 7.08 -8.52 25.16
N PHE A 131 6.32 -9.29 24.38
CA PHE A 131 5.89 -8.89 23.04
C PHE A 131 5.01 -7.62 23.08
N GLU A 132 4.07 -7.57 24.00
CA GLU A 132 3.21 -6.41 24.24
C GLU A 132 4.02 -5.19 24.70
N GLY A 133 4.97 -5.37 25.61
CA GLY A 133 5.85 -4.30 26.08
C GLY A 133 6.71 -3.70 24.97
N ILE A 134 7.29 -4.52 24.08
CA ILE A 134 8.03 -4.03 22.92
C ILE A 134 7.11 -3.26 21.97
N ASN A 135 5.90 -3.76 21.72
CA ASN A 135 4.94 -3.06 20.88
C ASN A 135 4.50 -1.72 21.50
N ALA A 136 4.32 -1.65 22.80
CA ALA A 136 4.03 -0.39 23.51
C ALA A 136 5.20 0.62 23.36
N PHE A 137 6.45 0.14 23.44
CA PHE A 137 7.63 0.96 23.17
C PHE A 137 7.62 1.46 21.73
N LEU A 138 7.49 0.58 20.75
CA LEU A 138 7.55 0.93 19.32
C LEU A 138 6.43 1.91 18.91
N ALA A 139 5.29 1.89 19.59
CA ALA A 139 4.18 2.82 19.39
C ALA A 139 4.35 4.15 20.15
N SER A 140 5.33 4.26 21.04
CA SER A 140 5.63 5.52 21.77
C SER A 140 6.43 6.48 20.89
N ASP A 141 6.46 7.77 21.25
CA ASP A 141 7.25 8.78 20.53
C ASP A 141 8.71 8.37 20.38
N ARG A 142 9.32 7.81 21.42
CA ARG A 142 10.69 7.29 21.38
C ARG A 142 10.85 6.11 20.44
N GLY A 143 9.89 5.21 20.43
CA GLY A 143 9.87 4.07 19.53
C GLY A 143 9.67 4.49 18.07
N ILE A 144 8.82 5.48 17.84
CA ILE A 144 8.60 6.08 16.51
C ILE A 144 9.90 6.70 16.01
N ASP A 145 10.59 7.50 16.82
CA ASP A 145 11.89 8.09 16.46
C ASP A 145 12.95 7.01 16.21
N PHE A 146 13.01 5.99 17.05
CA PHE A 146 13.92 4.85 16.86
C PHE A 146 13.68 4.15 15.52
N ILE A 147 12.43 3.91 15.15
CA ILE A 147 12.06 3.31 13.85
C ILE A 147 12.47 4.22 12.70
N HIS A 148 12.19 5.52 12.77
CA HIS A 148 12.58 6.45 11.71
C HIS A 148 14.09 6.52 11.51
N ASP A 149 14.89 6.48 12.57
CA ASP A 149 16.36 6.41 12.48
C ASP A 149 16.83 5.14 11.75
N ARG A 150 16.18 4.00 12.01
CA ARG A 150 16.49 2.75 11.33
C ARG A 150 16.06 2.77 9.87
N ASP A 151 14.85 3.25 9.58
CA ASP A 151 14.36 3.40 8.21
C ASP A 151 15.28 4.34 7.40
N MET A 152 15.71 5.46 7.97
CA MET A 152 16.64 6.40 7.34
C MET A 152 17.98 5.72 7.01
N ALA A 153 18.56 5.01 7.97
CA ALA A 153 19.82 4.28 7.75
C ALA A 153 19.68 3.19 6.66
N GLN A 154 18.52 2.55 6.56
CA GLN A 154 18.25 1.55 5.54
C GLN A 154 18.04 2.18 4.15
N VAL A 155 17.31 3.28 4.06
CA VAL A 155 17.17 4.04 2.80
C VAL A 155 18.53 4.55 2.33
N ASP A 156 19.32 5.17 3.21
CA ASP A 156 20.68 5.61 2.88
C ASP A 156 21.54 4.48 2.32
N ARG A 157 21.42 3.28 2.87
CA ARG A 157 22.14 2.10 2.37
C ARG A 157 21.70 1.70 0.97
N LEU A 158 20.38 1.71 0.69
CA LEU A 158 19.81 1.37 -0.63
C LEU A 158 20.18 2.42 -1.70
N LEU A 159 20.35 3.68 -1.30
CA LEU A 159 20.65 4.79 -2.23
C LEU A 159 22.15 5.08 -2.38
N ARG A 160 23.02 4.40 -1.64
CA ARG A 160 24.47 4.61 -1.78
C ARG A 160 24.93 4.22 -3.18
N ALA A 161 25.71 5.11 -3.77
CA ALA A 161 26.47 4.81 -4.96
C ALA A 161 27.46 3.67 -4.69
N ASP A 162 27.86 3.02 -5.75
CA ASP A 162 28.76 1.86 -5.77
C ASP A 162 29.87 1.89 -4.72
N THR A 163 29.97 0.81 -3.96
CA THR A 163 31.21 0.42 -3.33
C THR A 163 32.05 -0.38 -4.34
N ALA A 164 33.38 -0.47 -4.13
CA ALA A 164 34.31 -1.16 -5.04
C ALA A 164 33.91 -2.63 -5.39
N HIS A 165 32.89 -3.19 -4.73
CA HIS A 165 32.50 -4.59 -4.85
C HIS A 165 31.01 -4.85 -5.03
N ALA A 166 30.12 -3.83 -5.01
CA ALA A 166 28.70 -4.02 -5.23
C ALA A 166 28.04 -2.74 -5.74
N ARG A 167 27.37 -2.82 -6.88
CA ARG A 167 26.49 -1.77 -7.38
C ARG A 167 25.13 -1.92 -6.72
N SER A 168 24.52 -0.82 -6.28
CA SER A 168 23.13 -0.86 -5.83
C SER A 168 22.19 -1.22 -6.98
N ALA A 169 21.03 -1.79 -6.67
CA ALA A 169 20.07 -2.16 -7.69
C ALA A 169 19.57 -0.93 -8.47
N LEU A 170 19.37 0.20 -7.78
CA LEU A 170 18.96 1.47 -8.39
C LEU A 170 19.98 1.96 -9.41
N HIS A 171 21.27 2.03 -9.06
CA HIS A 171 22.32 2.45 -10.00
C HIS A 171 22.50 1.43 -11.14
N SER A 172 22.30 0.14 -10.86
CA SER A 172 22.42 -0.90 -11.87
C SER A 172 21.34 -0.78 -12.94
N ILE A 173 20.07 -0.56 -12.56
CA ILE A 173 18.98 -0.37 -13.53
C ILE A 173 19.11 0.97 -14.24
N GLY A 174 19.49 2.05 -13.54
CA GLY A 174 19.65 3.39 -14.09
C GLY A 174 20.64 3.50 -15.26
N ASN A 175 21.54 2.52 -15.39
CA ASN A 175 22.53 2.45 -16.47
C ASN A 175 22.12 1.54 -17.65
N THR A 176 20.91 0.99 -17.66
CA THR A 176 20.44 0.12 -18.75
C THR A 176 19.69 0.91 -19.81
N SER A 177 19.67 0.41 -21.06
CA SER A 177 18.88 0.99 -22.15
C SER A 177 17.38 1.02 -21.81
N VAL A 178 16.88 -0.05 -21.20
CA VAL A 178 15.46 -0.15 -20.77
C VAL A 178 15.06 1.01 -19.85
N TYR A 179 15.96 1.46 -18.98
CA TYR A 179 15.71 2.61 -18.11
C TYR A 179 15.90 3.94 -18.86
N LEU A 180 16.98 4.08 -19.61
CA LEU A 180 17.34 5.33 -20.29
C LEU A 180 16.31 5.71 -21.36
N ASP A 181 15.75 4.72 -22.06
CA ASP A 181 14.76 4.90 -23.12
C ASP A 181 13.31 4.92 -22.59
N ALA A 182 13.10 4.67 -21.29
CA ALA A 182 11.78 4.65 -20.67
C ALA A 182 11.21 6.07 -20.51
N SER A 183 9.87 6.15 -20.45
CA SER A 183 9.17 7.35 -20.01
C SER A 183 9.51 7.68 -18.55
N ASP A 184 9.32 8.93 -18.12
CA ASP A 184 9.59 9.35 -16.74
C ASP A 184 8.80 8.48 -15.72
N ASP A 185 7.54 8.18 -16.01
CA ASP A 185 6.73 7.31 -15.16
C ASP A 185 7.29 5.89 -15.07
N ASP A 186 7.79 5.34 -16.18
CA ASP A 186 8.36 3.99 -16.19
C ASP A 186 9.74 3.94 -15.56
N ARG A 187 10.52 5.01 -15.63
CA ARG A 187 11.76 5.15 -14.83
C ARG A 187 11.47 5.09 -13.34
N ILE A 188 10.44 5.78 -12.87
CA ILE A 188 9.99 5.74 -11.48
C ILE A 188 9.56 4.33 -11.08
N ARG A 189 8.79 3.63 -11.94
CA ARG A 189 8.38 2.23 -11.70
C ARG A 189 9.57 1.28 -11.64
N LEU A 190 10.49 1.39 -12.57
CA LEU A 190 11.73 0.60 -12.61
C LEU A 190 12.56 0.82 -11.36
N ALA A 191 12.81 2.09 -11.00
CA ALA A 191 13.57 2.45 -9.81
C ALA A 191 12.98 1.84 -8.54
N ALA A 192 11.68 2.00 -8.32
CA ALA A 192 10.99 1.48 -7.13
C ALA A 192 11.02 -0.07 -7.08
N VAL A 193 10.81 -0.74 -8.21
CA VAL A 193 10.87 -2.21 -8.28
C VAL A 193 12.29 -2.70 -7.96
N PHE A 194 13.32 -2.07 -8.49
CA PHE A 194 14.71 -2.50 -8.22
C PHE A 194 15.15 -2.20 -6.79
N LEU A 195 14.74 -1.07 -6.19
CA LEU A 195 14.88 -0.82 -4.75
C LEU A 195 14.22 -1.92 -3.92
N LYS A 196 13.01 -2.34 -4.32
CA LYS A 196 12.30 -3.45 -3.66
C LYS A 196 13.05 -4.77 -3.75
N LEU A 197 13.54 -5.12 -4.92
CA LEU A 197 14.31 -6.36 -5.12
C LEU A 197 15.57 -6.39 -4.25
N GLU A 198 16.26 -5.26 -4.14
CA GLU A 198 17.44 -5.15 -3.27
C GLU A 198 17.06 -5.27 -1.78
N ASN A 199 16.04 -4.54 -1.34
CA ASN A 199 15.58 -4.59 0.04
C ASN A 199 15.16 -6.01 0.47
N GLN A 200 14.48 -6.72 -0.41
CA GLN A 200 13.88 -8.02 -0.12
C GLN A 200 14.84 -9.20 -0.28
N SER A 201 15.74 -9.14 -1.26
CA SER A 201 16.60 -10.28 -1.64
C SER A 201 18.10 -9.95 -1.63
N GLY A 202 18.48 -8.72 -1.29
CA GLY A 202 19.85 -8.27 -1.43
C GLY A 202 20.36 -8.48 -2.86
N SER A 203 21.57 -8.98 -3.03
CA SER A 203 22.17 -9.28 -4.34
C SER A 203 21.65 -10.58 -5.01
N GLY A 204 20.58 -11.20 -4.48
CA GLY A 204 20.15 -12.52 -4.96
C GLY A 204 19.41 -12.51 -6.30
N ILE A 205 18.63 -11.47 -6.60
CA ILE A 205 17.71 -11.46 -7.74
C ILE A 205 18.04 -10.37 -8.76
N TYR A 206 18.17 -9.12 -8.35
CA TYR A 206 18.35 -8.01 -9.29
C TYR A 206 19.56 -8.15 -10.22
N PRO A 207 20.74 -8.69 -9.82
CA PRO A 207 21.86 -8.82 -10.74
C PRO A 207 21.58 -9.77 -11.91
N ARG A 208 20.74 -10.79 -11.69
CA ARG A 208 20.30 -11.71 -12.75
C ARG A 208 19.37 -11.01 -13.74
N LEU A 209 18.48 -10.15 -13.24
CA LEU A 209 17.60 -9.37 -14.11
C LEU A 209 18.41 -8.35 -14.93
N ILE A 210 19.36 -7.63 -14.29
CA ILE A 210 20.26 -6.69 -14.98
C ILE A 210 21.05 -7.38 -16.10
N ARG A 211 21.59 -8.58 -15.82
CA ARG A 211 22.29 -9.35 -16.85
C ARG A 211 21.38 -9.65 -18.05
N ARG A 212 20.17 -10.15 -17.80
CA ARG A 212 19.21 -10.45 -18.87
C ARG A 212 18.75 -9.22 -19.65
N ILE A 213 18.64 -8.07 -18.97
CA ILE A 213 18.40 -6.78 -19.64
C ILE A 213 19.56 -6.43 -20.58
N ASN A 214 20.80 -6.54 -20.10
CA ASN A 214 22.00 -6.22 -20.89
C ASN A 214 22.23 -7.21 -22.05
N GLU A 215 21.74 -8.45 -21.92
CA GLU A 215 21.73 -9.48 -22.98
C GLU A 215 20.57 -9.30 -23.98
N GLY A 216 19.68 -8.31 -23.76
CA GLY A 216 18.55 -8.02 -24.63
C GLY A 216 17.36 -8.98 -24.48
N GLU A 217 17.37 -9.85 -23.47
CA GLU A 217 16.27 -10.78 -23.19
C GLU A 217 15.06 -10.09 -22.54
N LEU A 218 15.28 -8.99 -21.83
CA LEU A 218 14.26 -8.19 -21.15
C LEU A 218 14.41 -6.74 -21.66
N ASP A 219 13.57 -6.36 -22.59
CA ASP A 219 13.64 -5.10 -23.34
C ASP A 219 12.65 -4.03 -22.86
N SER A 220 11.84 -4.34 -21.84
CA SER A 220 10.77 -3.44 -21.37
C SER A 220 10.39 -3.69 -19.91
N LEU A 221 9.79 -2.69 -19.27
CA LEU A 221 9.18 -2.83 -17.96
C LEU A 221 8.17 -4.00 -17.91
N ALA A 222 7.40 -4.19 -18.99
CA ALA A 222 6.42 -5.27 -19.09
C ALA A 222 7.08 -6.64 -19.03
N ALA A 223 8.19 -6.85 -19.77
CA ALA A 223 8.96 -8.10 -19.77
C ALA A 223 9.61 -8.37 -18.40
N ILE A 224 10.16 -7.32 -17.77
CA ILE A 224 10.73 -7.42 -16.42
C ILE A 224 9.64 -7.80 -15.41
N LYS A 225 8.50 -7.11 -15.44
CA LYS A 225 7.35 -7.39 -14.58
C LYS A 225 6.85 -8.82 -14.76
N ALA A 226 6.64 -9.28 -16.00
CA ALA A 226 6.22 -10.65 -16.29
C ALA A 226 7.19 -11.70 -15.72
N THR A 227 8.50 -11.43 -15.81
CA THR A 227 9.55 -12.29 -15.23
C THR A 227 9.46 -12.37 -13.71
N ILE A 228 9.19 -11.24 -13.03
CA ILE A 228 9.01 -11.20 -11.58
C ILE A 228 7.71 -11.90 -11.19
N ASP A 229 6.60 -11.63 -11.88
CA ASP A 229 5.28 -12.21 -11.60
C ASP A 229 5.28 -13.74 -11.77
N ALA A 230 6.03 -14.26 -12.74
CA ALA A 230 6.18 -15.71 -12.98
C ALA A 230 6.79 -16.48 -11.80
N ARG A 231 7.46 -15.79 -10.87
CA ARG A 231 8.02 -16.41 -9.66
C ARG A 231 6.93 -16.90 -8.70
N ARG A 232 5.79 -16.23 -8.63
CA ARG A 232 4.66 -16.55 -7.73
C ARG A 232 5.06 -16.70 -6.25
N ASP A 233 6.04 -15.93 -5.82
CA ASP A 233 6.57 -15.95 -4.45
C ASP A 233 6.41 -14.58 -3.77
N TYR A 234 6.98 -14.44 -2.57
CA TYR A 234 6.95 -13.19 -1.82
C TYR A 234 7.59 -12.01 -2.56
N VAL A 235 8.52 -12.28 -3.49
CA VAL A 235 9.17 -11.25 -4.31
C VAL A 235 8.17 -10.66 -5.31
N SER A 236 7.42 -11.52 -6.00
CA SER A 236 6.39 -11.06 -6.94
C SER A 236 5.28 -10.28 -6.23
N THR A 237 4.86 -10.75 -5.06
CA THR A 237 3.87 -10.04 -4.22
C THR A 237 4.41 -8.67 -3.79
N GLY A 238 5.65 -8.61 -3.32
CA GLY A 238 6.28 -7.36 -2.91
C GLY A 238 6.42 -6.36 -4.06
N ALA A 239 6.85 -6.79 -5.23
CA ALA A 239 6.95 -5.94 -6.41
C ALA A 239 5.57 -5.40 -6.85
N LYS A 240 4.52 -6.23 -6.79
CA LYS A 240 3.15 -5.81 -7.08
C LYS A 240 2.67 -4.68 -6.14
N HIS A 241 2.89 -4.84 -4.83
CA HIS A 241 2.50 -3.81 -3.85
C HIS A 241 3.33 -2.53 -4.02
N THR A 242 4.63 -2.67 -4.33
CA THR A 242 5.49 -1.51 -4.62
C THR A 242 4.98 -0.74 -5.85
N LEU A 243 4.61 -1.43 -6.92
CA LEU A 243 4.03 -0.78 -8.10
C LEU A 243 2.71 -0.07 -7.78
N ALA A 244 1.84 -0.66 -6.95
CA ALA A 244 0.64 0.03 -6.48
C ALA A 244 1.00 1.30 -5.68
N GLY A 245 2.03 1.25 -4.85
CA GLY A 245 2.58 2.43 -4.16
C GLY A 245 3.12 3.49 -5.11
N VAL A 246 3.77 3.08 -6.21
CA VAL A 246 4.20 4.00 -7.28
C VAL A 246 3.01 4.68 -7.95
N GLU A 247 1.91 3.96 -8.22
CA GLU A 247 0.72 4.59 -8.79
C GLU A 247 0.12 5.64 -7.85
N ALA A 248 0.11 5.40 -6.53
CA ALA A 248 -0.29 6.42 -5.56
C ALA A 248 0.67 7.63 -5.57
N TYR A 249 1.98 7.39 -5.65
CA TYR A 249 2.99 8.45 -5.77
C TYR A 249 2.77 9.32 -7.02
N LEU A 250 2.59 8.68 -8.17
CA LEU A 250 2.31 9.37 -9.43
C LEU A 250 0.97 10.12 -9.40
N ALA A 251 -0.04 9.56 -8.74
CA ALA A 251 -1.33 10.22 -8.59
C ALA A 251 -1.23 11.49 -7.74
N VAL A 252 -0.47 11.47 -6.62
CA VAL A 252 -0.18 12.68 -5.83
C VAL A 252 0.54 13.74 -6.67
N ARG A 253 1.52 13.33 -7.47
CA ARG A 253 2.26 14.27 -8.35
C ARG A 253 1.39 14.94 -9.42
N ARG A 254 0.29 14.32 -9.80
CA ARG A 254 -0.65 14.80 -10.84
C ARG A 254 -1.84 15.57 -10.30
N LEU A 255 -1.95 15.72 -8.98
CA LEU A 255 -3.01 16.52 -8.39
C LEU A 255 -2.89 17.98 -8.86
N PRO A 256 -4.02 18.66 -9.10
CA PRO A 256 -4.01 20.06 -9.46
C PRO A 256 -3.39 20.92 -8.34
N PRO A 257 -2.70 22.02 -8.68
CA PRO A 257 -1.99 22.86 -7.70
C PRO A 257 -2.85 23.36 -6.54
N GLU A 258 -4.12 23.59 -6.78
CA GLU A 258 -5.13 24.06 -5.82
C GLU A 258 -5.63 22.97 -4.86
N SER A 259 -5.28 21.72 -5.07
CA SER A 259 -5.64 20.65 -4.14
C SER A 259 -4.86 20.79 -2.83
N PRO A 260 -5.53 20.78 -1.66
CA PRO A 260 -4.85 20.82 -0.36
C PRO A 260 -3.80 19.71 -0.22
N MET A 261 -4.07 18.53 -0.78
CA MET A 261 -3.14 17.40 -0.77
C MET A 261 -1.90 17.64 -1.64
N THR A 262 -1.97 18.51 -2.66
CA THR A 262 -0.81 18.84 -3.48
C THR A 262 0.28 19.49 -2.66
N GLU A 263 -0.07 20.50 -1.88
CA GLU A 263 0.88 21.19 -1.01
C GLU A 263 1.45 20.25 0.05
N ALA A 264 0.59 19.54 0.79
CA ALA A 264 1.01 18.55 1.79
C ALA A 264 1.86 17.44 1.18
N GLY A 265 1.44 16.90 0.04
CA GLY A 265 2.18 15.86 -0.68
C GLY A 265 3.57 16.33 -1.10
N LEU A 266 3.70 17.54 -1.63
CA LEU A 266 4.99 18.10 -2.04
C LEU A 266 5.92 18.31 -0.84
N LYS A 267 5.42 18.80 0.30
CA LYS A 267 6.19 18.96 1.52
C LYS A 267 6.71 17.61 2.03
N VAL A 268 5.81 16.65 2.19
CA VAL A 268 6.12 15.34 2.78
C VAL A 268 7.00 14.50 1.84
N LEU A 269 6.72 14.49 0.53
CA LEU A 269 7.50 13.72 -0.43
C LEU A 269 8.90 14.31 -0.69
N ARG A 270 9.12 15.58 -0.39
CA ARG A 270 10.48 16.20 -0.42
C ARG A 270 11.30 15.90 0.83
N SER A 271 10.65 15.52 1.92
CA SER A 271 11.29 15.23 3.20
C SER A 271 10.71 13.95 3.82
N PRO A 272 10.82 12.80 3.12
CA PRO A 272 10.08 11.59 3.47
C PRO A 272 10.53 10.96 4.79
N LEU A 273 11.76 11.24 5.22
CA LEU A 273 12.40 10.62 6.37
C LEU A 273 12.43 11.53 7.61
N VAL A 274 11.63 12.60 7.60
CA VAL A 274 11.49 13.47 8.78
C VAL A 274 10.85 12.68 9.91
N ARG A 275 11.42 12.81 11.12
CA ARG A 275 10.83 12.22 12.33
C ARG A 275 9.48 12.87 12.63
N PRO A 276 8.37 12.13 12.72
CA PRO A 276 7.05 12.71 12.99
C PRO A 276 7.00 13.49 14.29
N THR A 277 7.74 13.06 15.31
CA THR A 277 7.77 13.71 16.63
C THR A 277 8.50 15.05 16.64
N SER A 278 9.35 15.32 15.63
CA SER A 278 10.05 16.59 15.47
C SER A 278 9.30 17.61 14.60
N LEU A 279 8.15 17.24 14.03
CA LEU A 279 7.33 18.11 13.20
C LEU A 279 6.48 19.02 14.08
N THR A 280 6.92 20.24 14.28
CA THR A 280 6.19 21.23 15.11
C THR A 280 5.21 22.06 14.31
N GLY A 281 5.39 22.16 12.99
CA GLY A 281 4.59 23.03 12.13
C GLY A 281 4.76 24.54 12.40
N GLU A 282 5.55 24.89 13.39
CA GLU A 282 5.79 26.28 13.79
C GLU A 282 7.08 26.79 13.14
N GLY A 283 6.98 27.88 12.40
CA GLY A 283 8.12 28.69 11.95
C GLY A 283 8.67 28.41 10.56
N ASP A 284 8.44 27.25 9.94
CA ASP A 284 8.85 26.95 8.57
C ASP A 284 7.65 26.51 7.72
N PRO A 285 7.11 27.37 6.86
CA PRO A 285 5.97 27.04 6.01
C PRO A 285 6.27 25.92 4.97
N SER A 286 7.54 25.60 4.75
CA SER A 286 7.93 24.49 3.87
C SER A 286 7.96 23.13 4.59
N SER A 287 7.94 23.12 5.92
CA SER A 287 7.91 21.89 6.70
C SER A 287 6.48 21.35 6.86
N PRO A 288 6.24 20.04 6.68
CA PRO A 288 4.93 19.45 6.96
C PRO A 288 4.66 19.49 8.47
N ASN A 289 3.40 19.68 8.84
CA ASN A 289 2.99 19.40 10.22
C ASN A 289 2.73 17.89 10.42
N VAL A 290 2.55 17.47 11.67
CA VAL A 290 2.34 16.05 12.02
C VAL A 290 1.12 15.46 11.31
N ALA A 291 0.02 16.21 11.25
CA ALA A 291 -1.21 15.75 10.62
C ALA A 291 -1.06 15.59 9.09
N GLU A 292 -0.40 16.54 8.42
CA GLU A 292 -0.08 16.45 6.99
C GLU A 292 0.81 15.23 6.71
N TYR A 293 1.87 15.04 7.50
CA TYR A 293 2.78 13.91 7.34
C TYR A 293 2.05 12.57 7.44
N HIS A 294 1.25 12.40 8.48
CA HIS A 294 0.50 11.16 8.68
C HIS A 294 -0.59 10.96 7.64
N ALA A 295 -1.24 12.03 7.16
CA ALA A 295 -2.21 11.94 6.08
C ALA A 295 -1.56 11.41 4.80
N VAL A 296 -0.43 12.00 4.38
CA VAL A 296 0.31 11.54 3.21
C VAL A 296 0.79 10.10 3.39
N LYS A 297 1.36 9.75 4.56
CA LYS A 297 1.77 8.38 4.85
C LYS A 297 0.62 7.38 4.74
N THR A 298 -0.56 7.74 5.26
CA THR A 298 -1.76 6.90 5.22
C THR A 298 -2.19 6.59 3.78
N MET A 299 -1.99 7.52 2.82
CA MET A 299 -2.28 7.30 1.40
C MET A 299 -1.49 6.13 0.79
N PHE A 300 -0.35 5.78 1.36
CA PHE A 300 0.46 4.66 0.88
C PHE A 300 0.17 3.33 1.57
N VAL A 301 -0.58 3.33 2.68
CA VAL A 301 -0.91 2.09 3.41
C VAL A 301 -1.80 1.16 2.59
N GLN A 302 -2.71 1.71 1.79
CA GLN A 302 -3.58 0.98 0.88
C GLN A 302 -3.72 1.69 -0.47
N PRO A 303 -2.73 1.60 -1.35
CA PRO A 303 -2.69 2.37 -2.59
C PRO A 303 -3.89 2.15 -3.52
N ASP A 304 -4.41 0.92 -3.57
CA ASP A 304 -5.59 0.58 -4.40
C ASP A 304 -6.85 1.38 -4.00
N ALA A 305 -6.98 1.76 -2.73
CA ALA A 305 -8.06 2.62 -2.27
C ALA A 305 -7.72 4.11 -2.47
N THR A 306 -6.45 4.46 -2.35
CA THR A 306 -5.97 5.84 -2.42
C THR A 306 -6.04 6.41 -3.83
N VAL A 307 -5.73 5.65 -4.87
CA VAL A 307 -5.77 6.15 -6.25
C VAL A 307 -7.15 6.69 -6.63
N PRO A 308 -8.27 5.97 -6.41
CA PRO A 308 -9.60 6.55 -6.64
C PRO A 308 -9.91 7.78 -5.79
N PHE A 309 -9.42 7.84 -4.56
CA PHE A 309 -9.57 9.00 -3.69
C PHE A 309 -8.85 10.24 -4.26
N LEU A 310 -7.61 10.10 -4.69
CA LEU A 310 -6.85 11.18 -5.30
C LEU A 310 -7.48 11.64 -6.63
N GLN A 311 -8.06 10.73 -7.40
CA GLN A 311 -8.85 11.07 -8.59
C GLN A 311 -10.10 11.86 -8.24
N ALA A 312 -10.83 11.48 -7.18
CA ALA A 312 -11.98 12.25 -6.70
C ALA A 312 -11.57 13.65 -6.20
N MET A 313 -10.42 13.77 -5.54
CA MET A 313 -9.85 15.07 -5.17
C MET A 313 -9.53 15.95 -6.37
N ALA A 314 -8.95 15.38 -7.43
CA ALA A 314 -8.63 16.11 -8.65
C ALA A 314 -9.88 16.68 -9.36
N THR A 315 -11.05 16.08 -9.15
CA THR A 315 -12.33 16.57 -9.68
C THR A 315 -13.03 17.57 -8.75
N GLY A 316 -12.54 17.76 -7.54
CA GLY A 316 -13.03 18.74 -6.57
C GLY A 316 -14.40 18.45 -5.97
N SER A 317 -15.02 17.30 -6.25
CA SER A 317 -16.37 16.98 -5.76
C SER A 317 -16.64 15.48 -5.64
N GLY A 318 -17.65 15.13 -4.85
CA GLY A 318 -18.12 13.76 -4.69
C GLY A 318 -17.58 13.07 -3.43
N PHE A 319 -17.97 11.81 -3.27
CA PHE A 319 -17.39 10.96 -2.24
C PHE A 319 -17.11 9.58 -2.80
N THR A 320 -16.14 8.92 -2.22
CA THR A 320 -15.82 7.52 -2.49
C THR A 320 -15.53 6.84 -1.16
N TYR A 321 -15.91 5.58 -1.06
CA TYR A 321 -15.71 4.78 0.13
C TYR A 321 -14.87 3.55 -0.20
N GLY A 322 -13.84 3.31 0.58
CA GLY A 322 -12.95 2.17 0.38
C GLY A 322 -13.62 0.83 0.70
N ARG A 323 -13.03 -0.24 0.22
CA ARG A 323 -13.58 -1.58 0.35
C ARG A 323 -13.77 -2.00 1.80
N SER A 324 -14.92 -2.63 2.03
CA SER A 324 -15.21 -3.33 3.27
C SER A 324 -14.54 -4.69 3.24
N ALA A 325 -13.69 -5.01 4.18
CA ALA A 325 -13.48 -6.38 4.67
C ALA A 325 -12.32 -6.41 5.62
N PRO A 326 -12.30 -7.14 6.61
CA PRO A 326 -12.77 -6.90 7.95
C PRO A 326 -12.28 -5.57 8.55
N ARG A 327 -11.42 -4.83 7.83
CA ARG A 327 -10.90 -3.51 8.18
C ARG A 327 -10.97 -2.61 6.96
N GLN A 328 -11.77 -1.59 7.08
CA GLN A 328 -12.22 -0.76 5.99
C GLN A 328 -11.45 0.55 5.94
N THR A 329 -10.73 0.78 4.84
CA THR A 329 -10.26 2.12 4.46
C THR A 329 -11.42 2.88 3.83
N GLY A 330 -11.66 4.09 4.29
CA GLY A 330 -12.73 4.94 3.77
C GLY A 330 -12.24 6.33 3.45
N PHE A 331 -12.93 6.99 2.52
CA PHE A 331 -12.64 8.38 2.19
C PHE A 331 -13.86 9.09 1.61
N PHE A 332 -13.92 10.39 1.86
CA PHE A 332 -14.95 11.29 1.36
C PHE A 332 -14.31 12.59 0.91
N VAL A 333 -14.77 13.13 -0.21
CA VAL A 333 -14.30 14.38 -0.79
C VAL A 333 -15.50 15.27 -1.11
N SER A 334 -15.42 16.55 -0.83
CA SER A 334 -16.42 17.55 -1.21
C SER A 334 -15.75 18.92 -1.35
N GLY A 335 -15.76 19.48 -2.58
CA GLY A 335 -15.27 20.82 -2.85
C GLY A 335 -13.79 21.08 -2.48
N GLY A 336 -12.95 20.06 -2.47
CA GLY A 336 -11.55 20.17 -2.04
C GLY A 336 -11.31 19.74 -0.59
N ASP A 337 -12.33 19.82 0.26
CA ASP A 337 -12.28 19.24 1.61
C ASP A 337 -12.35 17.71 1.56
N PHE A 338 -11.71 17.04 2.51
CA PHE A 338 -11.75 15.59 2.55
C PHE A 338 -11.64 15.01 3.97
N VAL A 339 -12.10 13.76 4.08
CA VAL A 339 -11.88 12.89 5.21
C VAL A 339 -11.38 11.54 4.70
N TYR A 340 -10.29 11.04 5.27
CA TYR A 340 -9.69 9.76 4.90
C TYR A 340 -9.32 8.98 6.17
N TRP A 341 -9.50 7.66 6.19
CA TRP A 341 -9.03 6.76 7.26
C TRP A 341 -8.50 5.45 6.71
N ASP A 342 -7.51 4.89 7.42
CA ASP A 342 -6.89 3.61 7.11
C ASP A 342 -7.67 2.40 7.65
N GLY A 343 -7.15 1.21 7.42
CA GLY A 343 -7.73 -0.05 7.90
C GLY A 343 -7.71 -0.22 9.43
N ASP A 344 -6.95 0.58 10.17
CA ASP A 344 -6.94 0.62 11.63
C ASP A 344 -7.96 1.63 12.19
N GLY A 345 -8.62 2.39 11.30
CA GLY A 345 -9.58 3.41 11.68
C GLY A 345 -8.95 4.74 12.09
N ARG A 346 -7.64 4.91 11.88
CA ARG A 346 -6.95 6.18 12.03
C ARG A 346 -7.19 7.02 10.80
N GLY A 347 -7.68 8.22 10.97
CA GLY A 347 -8.05 9.09 9.86
C GLY A 347 -7.53 10.50 10.00
N HIS A 348 -7.66 11.21 8.89
CA HIS A 348 -7.27 12.60 8.74
C HIS A 348 -8.36 13.34 7.98
N ALA A 349 -8.58 14.58 8.36
CA ALA A 349 -9.45 15.50 7.67
C ALA A 349 -8.69 16.77 7.30
N SER A 350 -8.93 17.27 6.10
CA SER A 350 -8.57 18.63 5.69
C SER A 350 -9.86 19.36 5.35
N ILE A 351 -10.19 20.36 6.15
CA ILE A 351 -11.42 21.16 6.02
C ILE A 351 -11.02 22.63 5.97
N GLY A 352 -11.25 23.27 4.84
CA GLY A 352 -10.67 24.57 4.54
C GLY A 352 -9.14 24.49 4.54
N THR A 353 -8.47 25.20 5.45
CA THR A 353 -7.01 25.16 5.63
C THR A 353 -6.57 24.35 6.85
N ALA A 354 -7.51 23.77 7.58
CA ALA A 354 -7.22 23.08 8.85
C ALA A 354 -7.06 21.56 8.63
N TRP A 355 -5.90 21.06 9.03
CA TRP A 355 -5.62 19.63 9.10
C TRP A 355 -5.88 19.13 10.52
N ARG A 356 -6.57 17.99 10.64
CA ARG A 356 -6.83 17.37 11.94
C ARG A 356 -6.84 15.84 11.83
N GLN A 357 -6.48 15.21 12.93
CA GLN A 357 -6.68 13.78 13.12
C GLN A 357 -8.15 13.51 13.44
N VAL A 358 -8.69 12.43 12.93
CA VAL A 358 -10.02 11.92 13.21
C VAL A 358 -9.95 10.40 13.38
N ALA A 359 -10.80 9.83 14.22
CA ALA A 359 -10.93 8.39 14.32
C ALA A 359 -12.22 7.94 13.62
N ARG A 360 -12.20 6.78 12.97
CA ARG A 360 -13.38 6.27 12.24
C ARG A 360 -14.61 6.12 13.15
N ASP A 361 -14.42 5.66 14.38
CA ASP A 361 -15.48 5.47 15.36
C ASP A 361 -16.08 6.79 15.90
N GLU A 362 -15.40 7.90 15.65
CA GLU A 362 -15.91 9.25 15.90
C GLU A 362 -16.78 9.76 14.77
N ILE A 363 -16.70 9.14 13.56
CA ILE A 363 -17.38 9.63 12.37
C ILE A 363 -18.70 8.89 12.18
N ARG A 364 -19.79 9.66 12.10
CA ARG A 364 -21.14 9.17 11.77
C ARG A 364 -21.65 9.82 10.49
N ARG A 365 -22.15 9.02 9.59
CA ARG A 365 -22.82 9.51 8.39
C ARG A 365 -24.30 9.77 8.69
N VAL A 366 -24.81 10.92 8.26
CA VAL A 366 -26.21 11.32 8.34
C VAL A 366 -26.71 11.62 6.95
N ASP A 367 -27.70 10.86 6.48
CA ASP A 367 -28.39 11.13 5.23
C ASP A 367 -29.50 12.16 5.48
N LEU A 368 -29.38 13.31 4.86
CA LEU A 368 -30.34 14.43 4.98
C LEU A 368 -31.46 14.36 3.93
N GLY A 369 -31.48 13.31 3.10
CA GLY A 369 -32.39 13.22 1.95
C GLY A 369 -31.94 14.12 0.79
N SER A 370 -32.70 14.08 -0.32
CA SER A 370 -32.43 14.89 -1.54
C SER A 370 -30.97 14.81 -2.05
N GLY A 371 -30.26 13.71 -1.76
CA GLY A 371 -28.88 13.51 -2.22
C GLY A 371 -27.82 14.23 -1.38
N ARG A 372 -28.14 14.69 -0.19
CA ARG A 372 -27.19 15.34 0.73
C ARG A 372 -26.84 14.41 1.87
N VAL A 373 -25.55 14.36 2.20
CA VAL A 373 -25.01 13.56 3.30
C VAL A 373 -24.09 14.45 4.13
N ASP A 374 -24.27 14.46 5.44
CA ASP A 374 -23.32 15.08 6.37
C ASP A 374 -22.49 13.96 7.05
N LEU A 375 -21.18 14.17 7.11
CA LEU A 375 -20.31 13.45 8.04
C LEU A 375 -20.27 14.23 9.33
N MET A 376 -20.69 13.60 10.41
CA MET A 376 -20.66 14.16 11.75
C MET A 376 -19.49 13.59 12.52
N GLN A 377 -18.76 14.41 13.25
CA GLN A 377 -17.71 13.96 14.18
C GLN A 377 -18.23 14.08 15.61
N ARG A 378 -18.05 13.02 16.38
CA ARG A 378 -18.28 13.05 17.83
C ARG A 378 -17.07 13.69 18.50
N THR A 379 -17.30 14.78 19.22
CA THR A 379 -16.30 15.49 20.01
C THR A 379 -16.65 15.44 21.49
N ALA A 380 -15.79 15.92 22.36
CA ALA A 380 -16.07 16.06 23.79
C ALA A 380 -17.25 17.00 24.08
N HIS A 381 -17.58 17.88 23.11
CA HIS A 381 -18.65 18.88 23.23
C HIS A 381 -19.95 18.48 22.51
N GLY A 382 -20.00 17.29 21.92
CA GLY A 382 -21.15 16.78 21.18
C GLY A 382 -20.81 16.38 19.75
N GLU A 383 -21.83 16.30 18.88
CA GLU A 383 -21.64 16.02 17.45
C GLU A 383 -21.54 17.33 16.65
N GLU A 384 -20.51 17.42 15.82
CA GLU A 384 -20.27 18.56 14.92
C GLU A 384 -20.25 18.09 13.48
N ALA A 385 -20.77 18.90 12.55
CA ALA A 385 -20.67 18.62 11.13
C ALA A 385 -19.21 18.75 10.68
N LEU A 386 -18.61 17.66 10.21
CA LEU A 386 -17.24 17.59 9.73
C LEU A 386 -17.15 17.92 8.25
N LEU A 387 -17.99 17.27 7.44
CA LEU A 387 -17.98 17.45 5.98
C LEU A 387 -19.41 17.31 5.46
N ARG A 388 -19.80 18.21 4.56
CA ARG A 388 -21.08 18.13 3.84
C ARG A 388 -20.84 17.70 2.41
N ILE A 389 -21.55 16.67 1.97
CA ILE A 389 -21.46 16.08 0.65
C ILE A 389 -22.81 16.27 -0.06
N ASP A 390 -22.81 16.90 -1.21
CA ASP A 390 -23.98 16.98 -2.07
C ASP A 390 -23.86 15.94 -3.20
N ARG A 391 -24.56 14.81 -3.06
CA ARG A 391 -24.55 13.73 -4.04
C ARG A 391 -25.18 14.11 -5.39
N ARG A 392 -25.88 15.22 -5.45
CA ARG A 392 -26.44 15.71 -6.72
C ARG A 392 -25.34 16.24 -7.64
N ILE A 393 -24.21 16.64 -7.06
CA ILE A 393 -22.98 16.88 -7.77
C ILE A 393 -22.39 15.49 -8.00
N GLN A 394 -22.77 14.84 -9.12
CA GLN A 394 -22.18 13.54 -9.44
C GLN A 394 -20.65 13.70 -9.49
N PRO A 395 -19.88 12.81 -8.83
CA PRO A 395 -18.46 12.76 -9.08
C PRO A 395 -18.30 12.64 -10.60
N LEU A 396 -17.41 13.42 -11.19
CA LEU A 396 -16.98 13.18 -12.56
C LEU A 396 -16.55 11.73 -12.59
N ARG A 397 -17.30 10.88 -13.31
CA ARG A 397 -16.90 9.49 -13.48
C ARG A 397 -15.47 9.54 -14.00
N PRO A 398 -14.55 8.74 -13.42
CA PRO A 398 -13.24 8.59 -14.03
C PRO A 398 -13.47 8.37 -15.53
N ALA A 399 -12.58 8.92 -16.36
CA ALA A 399 -12.68 8.73 -17.79
C ALA A 399 -12.97 7.23 -18.05
N PRO A 400 -13.90 6.86 -18.93
CA PRO A 400 -14.34 5.48 -19.11
C PRO A 400 -13.17 4.49 -19.20
N GLU A 401 -12.09 4.94 -19.81
CA GLU A 401 -10.83 4.19 -19.93
C GLU A 401 -10.15 3.88 -18.58
N ALA A 402 -10.29 4.74 -17.58
CA ALA A 402 -9.76 4.54 -16.24
C ALA A 402 -10.62 3.57 -15.40
N MET A 403 -11.84 3.27 -15.80
CA MET A 403 -12.73 2.31 -15.16
C MET A 403 -12.53 0.88 -15.70
N ILE A 404 -11.77 0.70 -16.77
CA ILE A 404 -11.50 -0.58 -17.36
C ILE A 404 -10.49 -1.33 -16.47
N ASP A 405 -10.82 -2.57 -16.11
CA ASP A 405 -9.90 -3.45 -15.40
C ASP A 405 -8.62 -3.66 -16.23
N THR A 406 -7.52 -3.07 -15.77
CA THR A 406 -6.24 -3.08 -16.48
C THR A 406 -5.66 -4.49 -16.65
N SER A 407 -5.91 -5.39 -15.69
CA SER A 407 -5.50 -6.78 -15.75
C SER A 407 -6.29 -7.54 -16.82
N LEU A 408 -7.60 -7.37 -16.83
CA LEU A 408 -8.48 -7.98 -17.84
C LEU A 408 -8.17 -7.42 -19.23
N ARG A 409 -7.95 -6.10 -19.34
CA ARG A 409 -7.54 -5.41 -20.60
C ARG A 409 -6.24 -5.97 -21.17
N ALA A 410 -5.23 -6.17 -20.32
CA ALA A 410 -3.96 -6.75 -20.75
C ALA A 410 -4.14 -8.17 -21.32
N ARG A 411 -4.95 -8.98 -20.66
CA ARG A 411 -5.24 -10.37 -21.09
C ARG A 411 -6.07 -10.43 -22.38
N VAL A 412 -7.04 -9.53 -22.54
CA VAL A 412 -7.80 -9.41 -23.79
C VAL A 412 -6.85 -9.03 -24.94
N ARG A 413 -5.93 -8.09 -24.72
CA ARG A 413 -4.92 -7.70 -25.71
C ARG A 413 -3.99 -8.85 -26.07
N GLU A 414 -3.49 -9.58 -25.08
CA GLU A 414 -2.62 -10.74 -25.29
C GLU A 414 -3.33 -11.81 -26.13
N LEU A 415 -4.59 -12.12 -25.81
CA LEU A 415 -5.38 -13.09 -26.56
C LEU A 415 -5.60 -12.65 -28.02
N HIS A 416 -5.93 -11.37 -28.24
CA HIS A 416 -6.09 -10.83 -29.60
C HIS A 416 -4.79 -10.85 -30.41
N SER A 417 -3.66 -10.53 -29.76
CA SER A 417 -2.34 -10.64 -30.38
C SER A 417 -2.02 -12.09 -30.79
N ALA A 418 -2.34 -13.05 -29.92
CA ALA A 418 -2.14 -14.48 -30.18
C ALA A 418 -3.01 -15.01 -31.33
N LEU A 419 -4.17 -14.39 -31.55
CA LEU A 419 -5.11 -14.72 -32.64
C LEU A 419 -4.75 -14.04 -33.97
N GLY A 420 -3.71 -13.19 -33.99
CA GLY A 420 -3.30 -12.43 -35.17
C GLY A 420 -4.32 -11.36 -35.61
N THR A 421 -5.22 -10.93 -34.71
CA THR A 421 -6.17 -9.87 -34.98
C THR A 421 -5.52 -8.52 -34.65
N SER A 422 -5.52 -7.58 -35.61
CA SER A 422 -5.00 -6.23 -35.39
C SER A 422 -6.11 -5.31 -34.90
N ASP A 423 -6.65 -5.57 -33.71
CA ASP A 423 -7.63 -4.68 -33.11
C ASP A 423 -6.98 -3.38 -32.64
N SER A 424 -7.65 -2.26 -32.91
CA SER A 424 -7.21 -0.96 -32.43
C SER A 424 -7.30 -0.86 -30.90
N HIS A 425 -6.57 0.08 -30.31
CA HIS A 425 -6.62 0.33 -28.87
C HIS A 425 -8.05 0.59 -28.34
N PRO A 426 -8.90 1.38 -29.06
CA PRO A 426 -10.31 1.57 -28.69
C PRO A 426 -11.14 0.29 -28.75
N ASP A 427 -10.84 -0.64 -29.65
CA ASP A 427 -11.61 -1.89 -29.77
C ASP A 427 -11.31 -2.82 -28.59
N ILE A 428 -10.05 -2.90 -28.16
CA ILE A 428 -9.66 -3.64 -26.95
C ILE A 428 -10.40 -3.11 -25.73
N ASP A 429 -10.56 -1.79 -25.62
CA ASP A 429 -11.27 -1.16 -24.49
C ASP A 429 -12.77 -1.48 -24.52
N ARG A 430 -13.41 -1.44 -25.69
CA ARG A 430 -14.82 -1.81 -25.88
C ARG A 430 -15.07 -3.29 -25.54
N ILE A 431 -14.20 -4.17 -26.02
CA ILE A 431 -14.27 -5.61 -25.74
C ILE A 431 -14.09 -5.87 -24.23
N THR A 432 -13.12 -5.21 -23.62
CA THR A 432 -12.87 -5.37 -22.18
C THR A 432 -14.04 -4.86 -21.33
N ALA A 433 -14.60 -3.69 -21.64
CA ALA A 433 -15.75 -3.13 -20.95
C ALA A 433 -17.01 -4.01 -21.11
N SER A 434 -17.25 -4.55 -22.30
CA SER A 434 -18.36 -5.47 -22.54
C SER A 434 -18.20 -6.78 -21.76
N LEU A 435 -16.96 -7.30 -21.65
CA LEU A 435 -16.68 -8.49 -20.86
C LEU A 435 -16.85 -8.22 -19.35
N MET A 436 -16.44 -7.06 -18.86
CA MET A 436 -16.68 -6.63 -17.47
C MET A 436 -18.17 -6.58 -17.15
N GLN A 437 -18.99 -6.03 -18.06
CA GLN A 437 -20.44 -6.02 -17.92
C GLN A 437 -21.02 -7.43 -17.81
N ALA A 438 -20.65 -8.33 -18.73
CA ALA A 438 -21.14 -9.72 -18.73
C ALA A 438 -20.72 -10.47 -17.46
N ASN A 439 -19.47 -10.30 -17.02
CA ASN A 439 -18.97 -10.90 -15.78
C ASN A 439 -19.72 -10.39 -14.54
N SER A 440 -19.97 -9.10 -14.49
CA SER A 440 -20.69 -8.47 -13.37
C SER A 440 -22.13 -8.94 -13.28
N ALA A 441 -22.82 -9.11 -14.40
CA ALA A 441 -24.18 -9.64 -14.45
C ALA A 441 -24.30 -11.06 -13.86
N LEU A 442 -23.21 -11.83 -13.90
CA LEU A 442 -23.11 -13.19 -13.34
C LEU A 442 -22.46 -13.23 -11.95
N GLY A 443 -22.17 -12.06 -11.36
CA GLY A 443 -21.51 -11.97 -10.06
C GLY A 443 -20.08 -12.47 -10.03
N MET A 444 -19.42 -12.57 -11.20
CA MET A 444 -18.01 -12.94 -11.31
C MET A 444 -17.14 -11.75 -10.92
N ARG A 445 -16.35 -11.90 -9.86
CA ARG A 445 -15.49 -10.83 -9.32
C ARG A 445 -14.05 -10.88 -9.85
N HIS A 446 -13.63 -12.06 -10.27
CA HIS A 446 -12.27 -12.30 -10.78
C HIS A 446 -12.37 -13.20 -12.00
N VAL A 447 -11.64 -12.87 -13.05
CA VAL A 447 -11.50 -13.71 -14.23
C VAL A 447 -10.16 -14.43 -14.12
N GLN A 448 -10.18 -15.75 -14.11
CA GLN A 448 -8.95 -16.55 -14.08
C GLN A 448 -8.51 -16.99 -15.48
N HIS A 449 -9.47 -17.26 -16.37
CA HIS A 449 -9.21 -17.70 -17.73
C HIS A 449 -10.04 -16.92 -18.73
N ILE A 450 -9.47 -16.66 -19.90
CA ILE A 450 -10.18 -16.17 -21.09
C ILE A 450 -9.79 -16.99 -22.31
N ALA A 451 -10.73 -17.18 -23.21
CA ALA A 451 -10.48 -17.83 -24.51
C ALA A 451 -11.41 -17.24 -25.57
N ALA A 452 -11.00 -17.32 -26.83
CA ALA A 452 -11.84 -16.96 -27.96
C ALA A 452 -12.24 -18.21 -28.74
N ASN A 453 -13.50 -18.31 -29.12
CA ASN A 453 -14.03 -19.37 -29.93
C ASN A 453 -15.21 -18.88 -30.82
N ASN A 454 -15.13 -19.11 -32.10
CA ASN A 454 -16.20 -18.79 -33.06
C ASN A 454 -16.74 -17.37 -32.96
N GLY A 455 -15.86 -16.36 -32.89
CA GLY A 455 -16.26 -14.95 -32.79
C GLY A 455 -16.82 -14.54 -31.43
N ARG A 456 -16.70 -15.39 -30.42
CA ARG A 456 -17.06 -15.10 -29.03
C ARG A 456 -15.83 -15.09 -28.13
N LEU A 457 -15.82 -14.20 -27.15
CA LEU A 457 -14.88 -14.21 -26.06
C LEU A 457 -15.55 -14.80 -24.83
N LEU A 458 -14.90 -15.77 -24.21
CA LEU A 458 -15.34 -16.47 -23.02
C LEU A 458 -14.43 -16.10 -21.85
N ALA A 459 -14.99 -16.04 -20.65
CA ALA A 459 -14.26 -15.80 -19.41
C ALA A 459 -14.76 -16.72 -18.29
N TRP A 460 -13.84 -17.21 -17.45
CA TRP A 460 -14.13 -18.08 -16.30
C TRP A 460 -13.53 -17.52 -15.03
N ASP A 461 -14.21 -17.73 -13.89
CA ASP A 461 -13.74 -17.35 -12.55
C ASP A 461 -13.03 -18.50 -11.80
N GLY A 462 -12.78 -19.62 -12.45
CA GLY A 462 -12.12 -20.81 -11.93
C GLY A 462 -11.60 -21.69 -13.06
N ASP A 463 -11.35 -22.98 -12.75
CA ASP A 463 -10.91 -23.96 -13.74
C ASP A 463 -12.02 -24.18 -14.79
N PRO A 464 -11.75 -24.00 -16.10
CA PRO A 464 -12.71 -24.24 -17.17
C PRO A 464 -13.23 -25.69 -17.23
N MET A 465 -12.53 -26.65 -16.64
CA MET A 465 -12.93 -28.07 -16.61
C MET A 465 -13.81 -28.40 -15.39
N ASP A 466 -13.93 -27.49 -14.41
CA ASP A 466 -14.84 -27.68 -13.27
C ASP A 466 -16.25 -27.18 -13.65
N PRO A 467 -17.27 -28.07 -13.67
CA PRO A 467 -18.64 -27.69 -14.00
C PRO A 467 -19.28 -26.69 -13.02
N ALA A 468 -18.71 -26.48 -11.84
CA ALA A 468 -19.17 -25.49 -10.88
C ALA A 468 -18.59 -24.08 -11.16
N THR A 469 -17.60 -23.96 -12.06
CA THR A 469 -17.00 -22.68 -12.43
C THR A 469 -18.00 -21.81 -13.20
N ARG A 470 -18.18 -20.57 -12.76
CA ARG A 470 -18.98 -19.58 -13.48
C ARG A 470 -18.23 -19.11 -14.70
N TRP A 471 -18.97 -18.91 -15.77
CA TRP A 471 -18.41 -18.37 -16.99
C TRP A 471 -19.35 -17.39 -17.68
N SER A 472 -18.79 -16.48 -18.43
CA SER A 472 -19.50 -15.52 -19.26
C SER A 472 -19.03 -15.59 -20.70
N SER A 473 -19.84 -15.06 -21.62
CA SER A 473 -19.41 -14.90 -23.01
C SER A 473 -20.00 -13.66 -23.65
N ILE A 474 -19.22 -13.01 -24.51
CA ILE A 474 -19.64 -11.88 -25.32
C ILE A 474 -19.38 -12.17 -26.81
N SER A 475 -20.17 -11.57 -27.68
CA SER A 475 -19.87 -11.52 -29.12
C SER A 475 -18.78 -10.47 -29.34
N LEU A 476 -17.71 -10.80 -30.03
CA LEU A 476 -16.62 -9.86 -30.34
C LEU A 476 -17.10 -8.74 -31.29
N ASP A 477 -17.97 -9.08 -32.26
CA ASP A 477 -18.50 -8.10 -33.21
C ASP A 477 -19.44 -7.09 -32.54
N ASP A 478 -20.27 -7.54 -31.59
CA ASP A 478 -21.14 -6.66 -30.83
C ASP A 478 -20.34 -5.81 -29.85
N ALA A 479 -19.36 -6.42 -29.19
CA ALA A 479 -18.50 -5.72 -28.25
C ALA A 479 -17.70 -4.58 -28.89
N ARG A 480 -17.17 -4.80 -30.12
CA ARG A 480 -16.48 -3.74 -30.89
C ARG A 480 -17.37 -2.55 -31.25
N LYS A 481 -18.67 -2.79 -31.41
CA LYS A 481 -19.68 -1.76 -31.77
C LYS A 481 -20.23 -1.05 -30.53
N THR A 482 -20.12 -1.66 -29.34
CA THR A 482 -20.69 -1.11 -28.11
C THR A 482 -19.73 -0.08 -27.51
N PRO A 483 -20.14 1.19 -27.33
CA PRO A 483 -19.33 2.20 -26.66
C PRO A 483 -18.94 1.75 -25.24
N VAL A 484 -17.73 2.08 -24.82
CA VAL A 484 -17.20 1.76 -23.47
C VAL A 484 -18.15 2.27 -22.38
N GLU A 485 -18.66 3.49 -22.54
CA GLU A 485 -19.57 4.15 -21.62
C GLU A 485 -20.87 3.36 -21.43
N THR A 486 -21.41 2.79 -22.51
CA THR A 486 -22.63 1.98 -22.46
C THR A 486 -22.44 0.72 -21.62
N SER A 487 -21.34 0.00 -21.83
CA SER A 487 -21.02 -1.19 -21.06
C SER A 487 -20.74 -0.88 -19.58
N LEU A 488 -20.02 0.22 -19.30
CA LEU A 488 -19.71 0.62 -17.93
C LEU A 488 -20.93 1.18 -17.18
N GLN A 489 -21.88 1.82 -17.89
CA GLN A 489 -23.15 2.28 -17.29
C GLN A 489 -24.06 1.13 -16.88
N ALA A 490 -23.98 0.02 -17.59
CA ALA A 490 -24.76 -1.18 -17.28
C ALA A 490 -24.13 -2.06 -16.20
N LEU A 491 -22.88 -1.75 -15.76
CA LEU A 491 -22.35 -2.36 -14.55
C LEU A 491 -23.30 -1.97 -13.40
N PRO A 492 -23.70 -2.93 -12.54
CA PRO A 492 -24.43 -2.60 -11.34
C PRO A 492 -23.61 -1.53 -10.64
N SER A 493 -24.22 -0.36 -10.45
CA SER A 493 -23.65 0.64 -9.57
C SER A 493 -23.33 -0.12 -8.31
N HIS A 494 -22.06 -0.24 -7.97
CA HIS A 494 -21.66 -0.65 -6.65
C HIS A 494 -22.07 0.50 -5.71
N GLU A 495 -23.39 0.70 -5.57
CA GLU A 495 -23.94 1.05 -4.29
C GLU A 495 -23.52 -0.14 -3.41
N THR A 496 -22.32 -0.06 -2.87
CA THR A 496 -21.97 -0.81 -1.70
C THR A 496 -23.13 -0.52 -0.77
N ARG A 497 -24.03 -1.49 -0.60
CA ARG A 497 -24.94 -1.47 0.54
C ARG A 497 -24.03 -1.15 1.71
N ASP A 498 -24.19 0.07 2.19
CA ASP A 498 -23.55 0.53 3.40
C ASP A 498 -23.79 -0.61 4.42
N PRO A 499 -22.79 -1.35 4.88
CA PRO A 499 -22.99 -2.12 6.08
C PRO A 499 -23.24 -1.03 7.11
N ASP A 500 -24.47 -0.92 7.56
CA ASP A 500 -24.90 -0.05 8.64
C ASP A 500 -23.73 0.14 9.58
N ILE A 501 -23.32 1.39 9.81
CA ILE A 501 -22.52 1.76 10.96
C ILE A 501 -23.47 1.61 12.16
N GLN A 502 -23.84 0.36 12.45
CA GLN A 502 -24.56 0.04 13.65
C GLN A 502 -23.56 0.14 14.81
N ALA A 503 -23.86 1.06 15.70
CA ALA A 503 -23.24 1.12 17.00
C ALA A 503 -23.21 -0.29 17.62
N PRO A 504 -22.15 -0.70 18.34
CA PRO A 504 -22.14 -1.93 19.11
C PRO A 504 -23.09 -1.77 20.28
N GLY A 505 -24.37 -2.06 20.06
CA GLY A 505 -25.44 -2.00 21.02
C GLY A 505 -26.23 -3.28 21.02
N GLN A 506 -26.08 -4.02 22.10
CA GLN A 506 -26.95 -5.12 22.55
C GLN A 506 -26.78 -6.46 21.80
N ARG A 507 -25.75 -7.21 22.15
CA ARG A 507 -25.84 -8.66 22.17
C ARG A 507 -26.69 -9.06 23.41
N ASN A 508 -27.90 -9.48 23.15
CA ASN A 508 -28.70 -10.20 24.15
C ASN A 508 -27.97 -11.47 24.59
N LEU A 509 -27.53 -11.46 25.85
CA LEU A 509 -27.19 -12.64 26.64
C LEU A 509 -28.49 -13.38 26.93
N HIS A 510 -28.93 -14.27 26.06
CA HIS A 510 -29.82 -15.37 26.39
C HIS A 510 -29.65 -16.49 25.37
N GLN A 511 -29.05 -17.54 25.85
CA GLN A 511 -29.22 -18.97 25.61
C GLN A 511 -27.87 -19.69 25.56
N LEU A 512 -27.44 -20.14 26.70
CA LEU A 512 -26.80 -21.43 26.91
C LEU A 512 -27.24 -21.93 28.27
N SER A 513 -28.28 -22.72 28.26
CA SER A 513 -28.54 -23.76 29.24
C SER A 513 -28.15 -25.10 28.63
#